data_e2a6de044cd13f51b9234f39d152e355
#
_entry.id   e2a6de044cd13f51b9234f39d152e355
#
_cell.length_a   1.000
_cell.length_b   1.000
_cell.length_c   1.000
_cell.angle_alpha   90.00
_cell.angle_beta   90.00
_cell.angle_gamma   90.00
#
_symmetry.space_group_name_H-M   'P 1'
#
loop_
_entity.id
_entity.type
_entity.pdbx_description
1 polymer ?
#
loop_
_entity_poly.entity_id
_entity_poly.type
_entity_poly.pdbx_seq_one_letter_code
_entity_poly.pdbx_strand_id
1 'polypeptide(L)'
;VVDGNRMDIGGHRFFSKNEEVNALWEELMPLQGKPSFDDKKLGVEKPLAENGPDPETEDRVMLLRNRISRIFFLRKFFDYPITLKPETFKNMGFKNTMRSGFGYIGSAIHKKPEDSLENFYINRFGRPLYEMFFEDYTTKLWGRHPSQISADWGAQRVKGLSLMKAVWNVLSKPFRPKDKVETSLIEQYYYPKFGPGQLWETLADEVKKRGGEIIMNTTVKNINLDGNKVVSVTTDDGREFRGDHFMSTMPVKDLVEGMGEAAPADVRRIAAGLPYRDFITVGLLVDKLKMVNKTKHKTLTGDVPDCWIYIQERDVKLGRLQLFNNWSPYMVADPEHTMWIGLEYFCNEGDDMWNMSDEDFINFAIDELVKIDVIDRASVKDSKRIRVKKAYPAYFDTYAEFDTVKDYLSGIDNLWCLGRNGQHRYNNMDHSMLTAMEAVRAIAAGSTDKSAVWNVNTEKEYHETKNS
;
A
#
# COMPACT_ATOMS: atom_id res chain seq x y z
N VAL A 1 -16.87 -4.59 -8.22
CA VAL A 1 -17.01 -5.64 -9.25
C VAL A 1 -17.58 -5.00 -10.50
N VAL A 2 -16.99 -5.24 -11.65
CA VAL A 2 -17.43 -4.73 -12.96
C VAL A 2 -17.49 -5.95 -13.88
N ASP A 3 -18.68 -6.30 -14.33
CA ASP A 3 -18.96 -7.44 -15.23
C ASP A 3 -18.19 -8.73 -14.87
N GLY A 4 -18.22 -9.11 -13.59
CA GLY A 4 -17.50 -10.27 -13.06
C GLY A 4 -16.02 -10.02 -12.73
N ASN A 5 -15.45 -8.90 -13.13
CA ASN A 5 -14.08 -8.52 -12.80
C ASN A 5 -14.02 -7.80 -11.45
N ARG A 6 -13.15 -8.24 -10.56
CA ARG A 6 -12.95 -7.66 -9.23
C ARG A 6 -11.68 -6.80 -9.23
N MET A 7 -11.75 -5.62 -8.63
CA MET A 7 -10.63 -4.69 -8.50
C MET A 7 -10.30 -4.47 -7.04
N ASP A 8 -9.04 -4.65 -6.69
CA ASP A 8 -8.50 -4.14 -5.43
C ASP A 8 -8.25 -2.62 -5.55
N ILE A 9 -8.57 -1.88 -4.49
CA ILE A 9 -8.35 -0.43 -4.43
C ILE A 9 -6.90 -0.17 -3.98
N GLY A 10 -5.95 -0.60 -4.79
CA GLY A 10 -4.52 -0.61 -4.53
C GLY A 10 -3.94 -2.03 -4.51
N GLY A 11 -2.67 -2.17 -4.20
CA GLY A 11 -2.00 -3.46 -4.08
C GLY A 11 -1.89 -3.89 -2.61
N HIS A 12 -2.77 -4.75 -2.14
CA HIS A 12 -2.81 -5.19 -0.75
C HIS A 12 -2.48 -6.68 -0.62
N ARG A 13 -1.24 -6.99 -0.28
CA ARG A 13 -0.82 -8.36 0.03
C ARG A 13 -0.99 -8.67 1.53
N PHE A 14 -1.28 -9.93 1.84
CA PHE A 14 -1.37 -10.42 3.21
C PHE A 14 0.00 -10.96 3.64
N PHE A 15 0.62 -10.19 4.52
CA PHE A 15 1.86 -10.54 5.18
C PHE A 15 1.92 -9.85 6.53
N SER A 16 2.17 -10.60 7.59
CA SER A 16 2.46 -10.06 8.91
C SER A 16 3.52 -10.91 9.62
N LYS A 17 4.31 -10.27 10.47
CA LYS A 17 5.19 -10.95 11.44
C LYS A 17 4.45 -11.32 12.71
N ASN A 18 3.26 -10.80 12.90
CA ASN A 18 2.44 -11.04 14.08
C ASN A 18 1.65 -12.33 13.91
N GLU A 19 1.92 -13.30 14.77
CA GLU A 19 1.30 -14.64 14.72
C GLU A 19 -0.21 -14.58 14.96
N GLU A 20 -0.69 -13.68 15.81
CA GLU A 20 -2.11 -13.54 16.12
C GLU A 20 -2.90 -13.00 14.92
N VAL A 21 -2.32 -12.03 14.17
CA VAL A 21 -2.92 -11.56 12.93
C VAL A 21 -2.96 -12.66 11.88
N ASN A 22 -1.87 -13.44 11.75
CA ASN A 22 -1.82 -14.56 10.83
C ASN A 22 -2.86 -15.62 11.20
N ALA A 23 -2.98 -15.96 12.49
CA ALA A 23 -3.97 -16.93 12.96
C ALA A 23 -5.40 -16.47 12.67
N LEU A 24 -5.72 -15.18 12.88
CA LEU A 24 -7.04 -14.65 12.52
C LEU A 24 -7.31 -14.70 11.01
N TRP A 25 -6.31 -14.41 10.19
CA TRP A 25 -6.47 -14.56 8.73
C TRP A 25 -6.74 -16.01 8.32
N GLU A 26 -6.03 -16.97 8.90
CA GLU A 26 -6.20 -18.40 8.61
C GLU A 26 -7.55 -18.93 9.14
N GLU A 27 -8.03 -18.43 10.29
CA GLU A 27 -9.37 -18.77 10.81
C GLU A 27 -10.47 -18.27 9.87
N LEU A 28 -10.37 -17.04 9.40
CA LEU A 28 -11.35 -16.44 8.49
C LEU A 28 -11.29 -17.03 7.10
N MET A 29 -10.09 -17.25 6.57
CA MET A 29 -9.84 -17.76 5.22
C MET A 29 -8.65 -18.74 5.24
N PRO A 30 -8.90 -20.05 5.31
CA PRO A 30 -7.85 -21.07 5.33
C PRO A 30 -6.96 -21.03 4.07
N LEU A 31 -5.70 -21.45 4.22
CA LEU A 31 -4.75 -21.53 3.12
C LEU A 31 -5.10 -22.68 2.16
N GLN A 32 -4.88 -22.46 0.86
CA GLN A 32 -5.16 -23.48 -0.17
C GLN A 32 -4.43 -24.79 0.08
N GLY A 33 -5.17 -25.90 -0.01
CA GLY A 33 -4.65 -27.26 0.06
C GLY A 33 -4.52 -27.95 -1.30
N LYS A 34 -5.00 -27.30 -2.36
CA LYS A 34 -4.88 -27.74 -3.76
C LYS A 34 -4.37 -26.60 -4.64
N PRO A 35 -3.75 -26.93 -5.80
CA PRO A 35 -3.31 -25.92 -6.75
C PRO A 35 -4.50 -25.12 -7.28
N SER A 36 -4.32 -23.80 -7.45
CA SER A 36 -5.29 -22.92 -8.12
C SER A 36 -5.36 -23.19 -9.63
N PHE A 37 -6.36 -22.65 -10.28
CA PHE A 37 -6.59 -22.79 -11.72
C PHE A 37 -5.33 -22.50 -12.55
N ASP A 38 -4.69 -21.38 -12.32
CA ASP A 38 -3.47 -20.98 -13.03
C ASP A 38 -2.28 -21.86 -12.68
N ASP A 39 -2.14 -22.31 -11.43
CA ASP A 39 -1.09 -23.27 -11.04
C ASP A 39 -1.19 -24.58 -11.82
N LYS A 40 -2.41 -25.12 -11.90
CA LYS A 40 -2.69 -26.35 -12.68
C LYS A 40 -2.36 -26.16 -14.15
N LYS A 41 -2.82 -25.06 -14.74
CA LYS A 41 -2.66 -24.76 -16.17
C LYS A 41 -1.20 -24.54 -16.57
N LEU A 42 -0.43 -23.88 -15.70
CA LEU A 42 0.97 -23.50 -15.95
C LEU A 42 1.98 -24.54 -15.43
N GLY A 43 1.53 -25.57 -14.72
CA GLY A 43 2.38 -26.57 -14.11
C GLY A 43 3.26 -26.00 -13.00
N VAL A 44 2.73 -25.08 -12.18
CA VAL A 44 3.46 -24.45 -11.08
C VAL A 44 3.27 -25.26 -9.81
N GLU A 45 4.38 -25.74 -9.26
CA GLU A 45 4.42 -26.40 -7.95
C GLU A 45 4.75 -25.38 -6.86
N LYS A 46 4.03 -25.46 -5.75
CA LYS A 46 4.23 -24.63 -4.55
C LYS A 46 3.83 -25.40 -3.29
N PRO A 47 4.31 -25.02 -2.10
CA PRO A 47 3.86 -25.63 -0.86
C PRO A 47 2.35 -25.35 -0.66
N LEU A 48 1.62 -26.40 -0.27
CA LEU A 48 0.17 -26.35 -0.03
C LEU A 48 -0.10 -26.73 1.43
N ALA A 49 -1.17 -26.19 2.00
CA ALA A 49 -1.58 -26.50 3.36
C ALA A 49 -2.14 -27.95 3.43
N GLU A 50 -1.71 -28.70 4.42
CA GLU A 50 -2.28 -30.02 4.70
C GLU A 50 -3.76 -29.84 5.09
N ASN A 51 -4.64 -30.58 4.41
CA ASN A 51 -6.11 -30.49 4.58
C ASN A 51 -6.73 -29.09 4.29
N GLY A 52 -6.01 -28.22 3.59
CA GLY A 52 -6.55 -26.94 3.14
C GLY A 52 -7.63 -27.11 2.04
N PRO A 53 -8.51 -26.11 1.86
CA PRO A 53 -9.57 -26.14 0.86
C PRO A 53 -9.03 -26.14 -0.58
N ASP A 54 -9.82 -26.70 -1.51
CA ASP A 54 -9.58 -26.60 -2.96
C ASP A 54 -10.14 -25.27 -3.48
N PRO A 55 -9.32 -24.38 -4.06
CA PRO A 55 -9.78 -23.12 -4.61
C PRO A 55 -10.81 -23.24 -5.74
N GLU A 56 -10.93 -24.42 -6.37
CA GLU A 56 -11.93 -24.64 -7.43
C GLU A 56 -13.35 -24.89 -6.88
N THR A 57 -13.45 -25.35 -5.65
CA THR A 57 -14.73 -25.72 -5.02
C THR A 57 -15.10 -24.85 -3.86
N GLU A 58 -14.10 -24.19 -3.24
CA GLU A 58 -14.29 -23.35 -2.07
C GLU A 58 -13.91 -21.90 -2.35
N ASP A 59 -14.76 -20.97 -1.89
CA ASP A 59 -14.52 -19.55 -2.07
C ASP A 59 -13.74 -18.93 -0.89
N ARG A 60 -13.94 -19.45 0.33
CA ARG A 60 -13.23 -18.99 1.53
C ARG A 60 -11.83 -19.60 1.59
N VAL A 61 -10.93 -19.10 0.78
CA VAL A 61 -9.57 -19.62 0.66
C VAL A 61 -8.57 -18.51 0.36
N MET A 62 -7.39 -18.57 1.00
CA MET A 62 -6.24 -17.78 0.63
C MET A 62 -5.32 -18.54 -0.31
N LEU A 63 -4.94 -17.90 -1.39
CA LEU A 63 -3.96 -18.40 -2.35
C LEU A 63 -2.55 -18.02 -1.93
N LEU A 64 -1.59 -18.91 -2.15
CA LEU A 64 -0.18 -18.58 -2.07
C LEU A 64 0.28 -18.03 -3.41
N ARG A 65 0.75 -16.78 -3.44
CA ARG A 65 1.13 -16.06 -4.67
C ARG A 65 2.60 -15.66 -4.66
N ASN A 66 3.23 -15.71 -5.82
CA ASN A 66 4.59 -15.22 -5.99
C ASN A 66 4.60 -13.70 -6.06
N ARG A 67 5.51 -13.09 -5.31
CA ARG A 67 5.70 -11.65 -5.34
C ARG A 67 6.64 -11.29 -6.47
N ILE A 68 6.08 -10.78 -7.56
CA ILE A 68 6.85 -10.22 -8.66
C ILE A 68 6.42 -8.76 -8.82
N SER A 69 7.37 -7.86 -8.69
CA SER A 69 7.17 -6.44 -8.92
C SER A 69 8.45 -5.83 -9.48
N ARG A 70 8.31 -4.96 -10.45
CA ARG A 70 9.44 -4.29 -11.10
C ARG A 70 9.14 -2.79 -11.27
N ILE A 71 10.19 -2.05 -11.62
CA ILE A 71 10.09 -0.66 -12.02
C ILE A 71 10.10 -0.61 -13.55
N PHE A 72 9.19 0.18 -14.14
CA PHE A 72 9.17 0.51 -15.55
C PHE A 72 9.64 1.94 -15.73
N PHE A 73 10.82 2.09 -16.37
CA PHE A 73 11.47 3.35 -16.61
C PHE A 73 12.32 3.30 -17.88
N LEU A 74 12.37 4.37 -18.65
CA LEU A 74 13.03 4.42 -19.97
C LEU A 74 12.51 3.31 -20.92
N ARG A 75 11.22 2.98 -20.82
CA ARG A 75 10.56 1.87 -21.56
C ARG A 75 11.25 0.51 -21.33
N LYS A 76 11.83 0.32 -20.13
CA LYS A 76 12.53 -0.91 -19.73
C LYS A 76 12.17 -1.28 -18.30
N PHE A 77 12.30 -2.57 -18.00
CA PHE A 77 12.11 -3.08 -16.65
C PHE A 77 13.39 -3.06 -15.84
N PHE A 78 13.27 -2.66 -14.58
CA PHE A 78 14.31 -2.74 -13.55
C PHE A 78 13.77 -3.52 -12.36
N ASP A 79 14.62 -4.25 -11.66
CA ASP A 79 14.22 -4.96 -10.43
C ASP A 79 13.72 -3.98 -9.36
N TYR A 80 12.79 -4.43 -8.52
CA TYR A 80 12.40 -3.73 -7.31
C TYR A 80 12.63 -4.61 -6.07
N PRO A 81 13.43 -4.18 -5.10
CA PRO A 81 14.30 -2.99 -5.14
C PRO A 81 15.37 -3.09 -6.24
N ILE A 82 15.89 -1.92 -6.62
CA ILE A 82 16.92 -1.86 -7.65
C ILE A 82 18.14 -2.66 -7.22
N THR A 83 18.55 -3.58 -8.08
CA THR A 83 19.74 -4.41 -7.89
C THR A 83 20.80 -4.03 -8.90
N LEU A 84 22.09 -4.06 -8.48
CA LEU A 84 23.23 -3.75 -9.35
C LEU A 84 23.64 -5.00 -10.15
N LYS A 85 22.80 -5.41 -11.10
CA LYS A 85 23.08 -6.50 -12.04
C LYS A 85 23.58 -5.94 -13.38
N PRO A 86 24.30 -6.74 -14.19
CA PRO A 86 24.71 -6.32 -15.53
C PRO A 86 23.54 -5.80 -16.38
N GLU A 87 22.36 -6.37 -16.24
CA GLU A 87 21.15 -5.96 -16.95
C GLU A 87 20.69 -4.55 -16.54
N THR A 88 20.80 -4.19 -15.26
CA THR A 88 20.49 -2.84 -14.77
C THR A 88 21.37 -1.80 -15.47
N PHE A 89 22.68 -2.04 -15.55
CA PHE A 89 23.62 -1.15 -16.23
C PHE A 89 23.36 -1.07 -17.74
N LYS A 90 23.05 -2.21 -18.37
CA LYS A 90 22.65 -2.26 -19.79
C LYS A 90 21.38 -1.42 -20.04
N ASN A 91 20.37 -1.53 -19.15
CA ASN A 91 19.11 -0.80 -19.26
C ASN A 91 19.29 0.70 -19.01
N MET A 92 20.16 1.11 -18.06
CA MET A 92 20.51 2.50 -17.82
C MET A 92 21.31 3.12 -18.98
N GLY A 93 22.07 2.30 -19.69
CA GLY A 93 23.00 2.75 -20.72
C GLY A 93 24.32 3.30 -20.17
N PHE A 94 25.36 3.34 -21.02
CA PHE A 94 26.73 3.68 -20.59
C PHE A 94 26.82 5.07 -19.93
N LYS A 95 26.22 6.09 -20.53
CA LYS A 95 26.28 7.48 -20.03
C LYS A 95 25.70 7.61 -18.62
N ASN A 96 24.51 7.04 -18.38
CA ASN A 96 23.86 7.10 -17.07
C ASN A 96 24.59 6.26 -16.03
N THR A 97 25.14 5.11 -16.42
CA THR A 97 25.95 4.25 -15.55
C THR A 97 27.18 4.98 -15.05
N MET A 98 27.95 5.62 -15.95
CA MET A 98 29.16 6.39 -15.58
C MET A 98 28.80 7.58 -14.70
N ARG A 99 27.77 8.36 -15.07
CA ARG A 99 27.27 9.48 -14.27
C ARG A 99 26.86 9.05 -12.86
N SER A 100 26.21 7.91 -12.74
CA SER A 100 25.80 7.34 -11.46
C SER A 100 26.97 6.89 -10.60
N GLY A 101 27.97 6.26 -11.20
CA GLY A 101 29.20 5.86 -10.50
C GLY A 101 29.95 7.06 -9.92
N PHE A 102 30.20 8.09 -10.73
CA PHE A 102 30.88 9.32 -10.27
C PHE A 102 30.01 10.07 -9.22
N GLY A 103 28.71 10.16 -9.43
CA GLY A 103 27.81 10.80 -8.47
C GLY A 103 27.77 10.10 -7.12
N TYR A 104 27.82 8.76 -7.13
CA TYR A 104 27.89 7.96 -5.91
C TYR A 104 29.20 8.20 -5.13
N ILE A 105 30.36 8.18 -5.83
CA ILE A 105 31.67 8.47 -5.22
C ILE A 105 31.68 9.89 -4.62
N GLY A 106 31.17 10.88 -5.37
CA GLY A 106 31.04 12.26 -4.88
C GLY A 106 30.22 12.37 -3.60
N SER A 107 29.07 11.67 -3.53
CA SER A 107 28.21 11.66 -2.33
C SER A 107 28.80 10.87 -1.16
N ALA A 108 29.67 9.89 -1.43
CA ALA A 108 30.38 9.16 -0.37
C ALA A 108 31.43 10.05 0.32
N ILE A 109 32.06 10.93 -0.44
CA ILE A 109 33.11 11.85 0.05
C ILE A 109 32.50 13.11 0.69
N HIS A 110 31.47 13.69 0.05
CA HIS A 110 30.81 14.93 0.49
C HIS A 110 29.38 14.66 0.91
N LYS A 111 29.19 14.30 2.19
CA LYS A 111 27.88 14.12 2.79
C LYS A 111 27.18 15.45 3.00
N LYS A 112 25.89 15.50 2.68
CA LYS A 112 25.01 16.65 2.97
C LYS A 112 24.35 16.48 4.34
N PRO A 113 23.92 17.58 5.00
CA PRO A 113 23.01 17.48 6.14
C PRO A 113 21.75 16.69 5.75
N GLU A 114 21.33 15.74 6.58
CA GLU A 114 20.12 14.93 6.33
C GLU A 114 18.87 15.65 6.89
N ASP A 115 18.61 16.88 6.44
CA ASP A 115 17.47 17.71 6.79
C ASP A 115 16.24 17.44 5.90
N SER A 116 16.44 16.83 4.75
CA SER A 116 15.41 16.53 3.78
C SER A 116 15.53 15.10 3.23
N LEU A 117 14.41 14.58 2.74
CA LEU A 117 14.36 13.29 2.06
C LEU A 117 15.24 13.28 0.80
N GLU A 118 15.38 14.41 0.10
CA GLU A 118 16.30 14.56 -1.01
C GLU A 118 17.74 14.28 -0.56
N ASN A 119 18.22 14.98 0.46
CA ASN A 119 19.58 14.83 0.96
C ASN A 119 19.82 13.43 1.55
N PHE A 120 18.80 12.86 2.19
CA PHE A 120 18.84 11.47 2.66
C PHE A 120 19.10 10.48 1.51
N TYR A 121 18.41 10.61 0.38
CA TYR A 121 18.62 9.74 -0.79
C TYR A 121 19.95 10.02 -1.49
N ILE A 122 20.31 11.30 -1.69
CA ILE A 122 21.58 11.67 -2.34
C ILE A 122 22.76 11.12 -1.56
N ASN A 123 22.76 11.21 -0.24
CA ASN A 123 23.83 10.66 0.60
C ASN A 123 24.01 9.14 0.46
N ARG A 124 22.95 8.40 0.11
CA ARG A 124 22.95 6.94 0.00
C ARG A 124 23.19 6.43 -1.40
N PHE A 125 22.70 7.14 -2.40
CA PHE A 125 22.68 6.65 -3.78
C PHE A 125 23.45 7.55 -4.77
N GLY A 126 23.80 8.76 -4.35
CA GLY A 126 24.32 9.81 -5.24
C GLY A 126 23.17 10.51 -6.00
N ARG A 127 23.43 11.77 -6.39
CA ARG A 127 22.42 12.60 -7.07
C ARG A 127 21.87 11.94 -8.36
N PRO A 128 22.68 11.34 -9.26
CA PRO A 128 22.12 10.79 -10.50
C PRO A 128 21.17 9.62 -10.30
N LEU A 129 21.42 8.72 -9.35
CA LEU A 129 20.50 7.62 -9.04
C LEU A 129 19.26 8.12 -8.31
N TYR A 130 19.41 9.12 -7.44
CA TYR A 130 18.29 9.79 -6.79
C TYR A 130 17.35 10.42 -7.84
N GLU A 131 17.88 11.25 -8.75
CA GLU A 131 17.11 11.88 -9.83
C GLU A 131 16.43 10.84 -10.75
N MET A 132 17.05 9.69 -10.95
CA MET A 132 16.55 8.66 -11.86
C MET A 132 15.44 7.81 -11.26
N PHE A 133 15.55 7.43 -9.97
CA PHE A 133 14.69 6.40 -9.40
C PHE A 133 13.87 6.84 -8.18
N PHE A 134 14.09 8.02 -7.64
CA PHE A 134 13.42 8.45 -6.41
C PHE A 134 12.70 9.79 -6.54
N GLU A 135 13.29 10.78 -7.20
CA GLU A 135 12.80 12.16 -7.24
C GLU A 135 11.38 12.25 -7.81
N ASP A 136 11.22 11.83 -9.07
CA ASP A 136 9.94 11.97 -9.77
C ASP A 136 8.85 11.08 -9.16
N TYR A 137 9.17 9.85 -8.82
CA TYR A 137 8.21 8.95 -8.19
C TYR A 137 7.75 9.44 -6.82
N THR A 138 8.69 9.93 -5.99
CA THR A 138 8.36 10.50 -4.69
C THR A 138 7.52 11.76 -4.83
N THR A 139 7.83 12.60 -5.82
CA THR A 139 7.05 13.80 -6.14
C THR A 139 5.64 13.44 -6.61
N LYS A 140 5.48 12.44 -7.48
CA LYS A 140 4.15 11.93 -7.87
C LYS A 140 3.36 11.46 -6.65
N LEU A 141 3.98 10.64 -5.81
CA LEU A 141 3.34 10.02 -4.64
C LEU A 141 2.87 11.06 -3.64
N TRP A 142 3.75 12.01 -3.25
CA TRP A 142 3.48 12.95 -2.16
C TRP A 142 2.97 14.32 -2.60
N GLY A 143 3.03 14.61 -3.90
CA GLY A 143 2.67 15.93 -4.43
C GLY A 143 3.61 17.04 -4.01
N ARG A 144 4.77 16.71 -3.41
CA ARG A 144 5.84 17.61 -2.99
C ARG A 144 7.20 17.10 -3.40
N HIS A 145 8.09 18.02 -3.74
CA HIS A 145 9.47 17.65 -4.04
C HIS A 145 10.15 17.09 -2.78
N PRO A 146 11.02 16.06 -2.88
CA PRO A 146 11.70 15.45 -1.73
C PRO A 146 12.51 16.40 -0.86
N SER A 147 12.94 17.55 -1.40
CA SER A 147 13.60 18.62 -0.62
C SER A 147 12.68 19.30 0.42
N GLN A 148 11.36 19.14 0.29
CA GLN A 148 10.35 19.70 1.19
C GLN A 148 9.78 18.64 2.16
N ILE A 149 10.29 17.45 2.15
CA ILE A 149 9.87 16.31 2.99
C ILE A 149 11.00 16.01 3.97
N SER A 150 10.66 15.83 5.26
CA SER A 150 11.65 15.49 6.29
C SER A 150 12.37 14.17 6.00
N ALA A 151 13.66 14.11 6.33
CA ALA A 151 14.48 12.92 6.22
C ALA A 151 13.98 11.76 7.09
N ASP A 152 13.36 12.04 8.23
CA ASP A 152 12.83 11.04 9.17
C ASP A 152 11.80 10.13 8.50
N TRP A 153 11.02 10.65 7.57
CA TRP A 153 10.08 9.86 6.81
C TRP A 153 10.77 8.82 5.91
N GLY A 154 11.87 9.21 5.25
CA GLY A 154 12.67 8.31 4.41
C GLY A 154 13.42 7.26 5.22
N ALA A 155 13.85 7.64 6.42
CA ALA A 155 14.57 6.75 7.32
C ALA A 155 13.74 5.53 7.71
N GLN A 156 12.42 5.66 7.87
CA GLN A 156 11.53 4.55 8.20
C GLN A 156 11.38 3.52 7.06
N ARG A 157 11.60 3.91 5.80
CA ARG A 157 11.33 3.06 4.63
C ARG A 157 12.56 2.56 3.88
N VAL A 158 13.70 3.23 4.02
CA VAL A 158 14.92 2.98 3.22
C VAL A 158 16.10 2.53 4.07
N LYS A 159 15.91 2.37 5.39
CA LYS A 159 16.95 1.83 6.27
C LYS A 159 17.33 0.41 5.83
N GLY A 160 18.62 0.18 5.65
CA GLY A 160 19.19 -1.11 5.24
C GLY A 160 19.60 -1.20 3.77
N LEU A 161 19.18 -0.29 2.89
CA LEU A 161 19.65 -0.24 1.52
C LEU A 161 21.00 0.50 1.46
N SER A 162 22.10 -0.22 1.63
CA SER A 162 23.44 0.29 1.38
C SER A 162 23.92 -0.19 0.01
N LEU A 163 24.09 0.75 -0.91
CA LEU A 163 24.64 0.45 -2.24
C LEU A 163 26.04 -0.18 -2.13
N MET A 164 26.84 0.24 -1.13
CA MET A 164 28.15 -0.35 -0.83
C MET A 164 28.05 -1.82 -0.44
N LYS A 165 27.08 -2.19 0.40
CA LYS A 165 26.83 -3.62 0.73
C LYS A 165 26.41 -4.40 -0.51
N ALA A 166 25.58 -3.82 -1.38
CA ALA A 166 25.16 -4.44 -2.63
C ALA A 166 26.33 -4.59 -3.62
N VAL A 167 27.15 -3.55 -3.82
CA VAL A 167 28.36 -3.60 -4.65
C VAL A 167 29.36 -4.60 -4.08
N TRP A 168 29.61 -4.55 -2.76
CA TRP A 168 30.54 -5.48 -2.11
C TRP A 168 30.04 -6.93 -2.20
N ASN A 169 28.75 -7.15 -2.07
CA ASN A 169 28.14 -8.47 -2.24
C ASN A 169 28.31 -9.01 -3.67
N VAL A 170 28.20 -8.16 -4.69
CA VAL A 170 28.42 -8.54 -6.09
C VAL A 170 29.91 -8.84 -6.34
N LEU A 171 30.82 -7.98 -5.86
CA LEU A 171 32.26 -8.14 -6.05
C LEU A 171 32.84 -9.27 -5.21
N SER A 172 32.29 -9.57 -4.04
CA SER A 172 32.76 -10.63 -3.14
C SER A 172 32.11 -12.01 -3.43
N LYS A 173 31.10 -12.10 -4.31
CA LYS A 173 30.44 -13.35 -4.68
C LYS A 173 31.38 -14.50 -5.10
N PRO A 174 32.47 -14.25 -5.86
CA PRO A 174 33.41 -15.32 -6.23
C PRO A 174 34.19 -15.91 -5.04
N PHE A 175 34.20 -15.23 -3.90
CA PHE A 175 35.04 -15.57 -2.74
C PHE A 175 34.25 -16.00 -1.49
N ARG A 176 32.91 -16.14 -1.57
CA ARG A 176 32.08 -16.55 -0.43
C ARG A 176 31.48 -17.95 -0.64
N PRO A 177 31.41 -18.79 0.42
CA PRO A 177 30.63 -20.02 0.39
C PRO A 177 29.16 -19.73 0.08
N LYS A 178 28.46 -20.69 -0.56
CA LYS A 178 27.10 -20.58 -1.08
C LYS A 178 25.99 -20.35 -0.02
N ASP A 179 26.37 -20.30 1.26
CA ASP A 179 25.42 -20.17 2.36
C ASP A 179 25.34 -18.71 2.84
N LYS A 180 24.12 -18.19 2.82
CA LYS A 180 23.67 -16.86 3.25
C LYS A 180 23.79 -15.73 2.20
N VAL A 181 22.94 -15.81 1.19
CA VAL A 181 22.46 -14.60 0.52
C VAL A 181 21.27 -14.08 1.34
N GLU A 182 21.51 -13.05 2.14
CA GLU A 182 20.44 -12.21 2.68
C GLU A 182 19.79 -11.43 1.54
N THR A 183 18.88 -12.07 0.83
CA THR A 183 17.91 -11.42 -0.04
C THR A 183 16.56 -11.56 0.63
N SER A 184 16.29 -10.67 1.53
CA SER A 184 15.11 -10.72 2.34
C SER A 184 14.01 -9.80 1.82
N LEU A 185 13.55 -10.05 0.63
CA LEU A 185 12.19 -9.68 0.28
C LEU A 185 11.38 -10.96 0.24
N ILE A 186 10.20 -10.90 0.83
CA ILE A 186 9.27 -12.02 0.80
C ILE A 186 9.01 -12.37 -0.65
N GLU A 187 9.35 -13.59 -1.02
CA GLU A 187 9.17 -14.08 -2.39
C GLU A 187 7.72 -14.49 -2.65
N GLN A 188 6.97 -14.80 -1.58
CA GLN A 188 5.58 -15.25 -1.63
C GLN A 188 4.74 -14.52 -0.59
N TYR A 189 3.42 -14.42 -0.83
CA TYR A 189 2.45 -13.82 0.09
C TYR A 189 1.10 -14.52 -0.07
N TYR A 190 0.23 -14.34 0.92
CA TYR A 190 -1.14 -14.83 0.87
C TYR A 190 -2.06 -13.78 0.26
N TYR A 191 -3.07 -14.26 -0.46
CA TYR A 191 -4.03 -13.39 -1.11
C TYR A 191 -5.41 -14.06 -1.19
N PRO A 192 -6.49 -13.42 -0.71
CA PRO A 192 -7.83 -13.98 -0.82
C PRO A 192 -8.21 -14.27 -2.27
N LYS A 193 -8.91 -15.37 -2.52
CA LYS A 193 -9.33 -15.82 -3.86
C LYS A 193 -9.92 -14.70 -4.71
N PHE A 194 -10.79 -13.88 -4.11
CA PHE A 194 -11.46 -12.75 -4.78
C PHE A 194 -10.94 -11.37 -4.37
N GLY A 195 -9.70 -11.31 -3.88
CA GLY A 195 -9.06 -10.07 -3.45
C GLY A 195 -9.32 -9.70 -1.98
N PRO A 196 -8.65 -8.66 -1.47
CA PRO A 196 -8.65 -8.32 -0.04
C PRO A 196 -10.03 -8.01 0.53
N GLY A 197 -10.94 -7.45 -0.28
CA GLY A 197 -12.32 -7.17 0.12
C GLY A 197 -13.04 -8.41 0.64
N GLN A 198 -12.76 -9.58 0.08
CA GLN A 198 -13.38 -10.85 0.50
C GLN A 198 -13.11 -11.19 1.97
N LEU A 199 -11.90 -10.92 2.47
CA LEU A 199 -11.60 -11.13 3.90
C LEU A 199 -12.49 -10.26 4.79
N TRP A 200 -12.65 -8.99 4.41
CA TRP A 200 -13.45 -8.04 5.17
C TRP A 200 -14.95 -8.34 5.09
N GLU A 201 -15.45 -8.80 3.93
CA GLU A 201 -16.79 -9.31 3.76
C GLU A 201 -17.02 -10.54 4.65
N THR A 202 -16.07 -11.46 4.69
CA THR A 202 -16.11 -12.65 5.56
C THR A 202 -16.15 -12.26 7.04
N LEU A 203 -15.29 -11.31 7.47
CA LEU A 203 -15.28 -10.81 8.84
C LEU A 203 -16.61 -10.11 9.19
N ALA A 204 -17.16 -9.31 8.27
CA ALA A 204 -18.46 -8.66 8.45
C ALA A 204 -19.59 -9.68 8.66
N ASP A 205 -19.56 -10.78 7.93
CA ASP A 205 -20.56 -11.86 8.12
C ASP A 205 -20.40 -12.55 9.48
N GLU A 206 -19.17 -12.76 9.97
CA GLU A 206 -18.93 -13.29 11.32
C GLU A 206 -19.42 -12.33 12.41
N VAL A 207 -19.25 -11.01 12.23
CA VAL A 207 -19.80 -9.98 13.14
C VAL A 207 -21.31 -10.09 13.20
N LYS A 208 -21.99 -10.15 12.04
CA LYS A 208 -23.47 -10.29 11.98
C LYS A 208 -23.96 -11.59 12.61
N LYS A 209 -23.30 -12.72 12.37
CA LYS A 209 -23.63 -14.01 12.98
C LYS A 209 -23.54 -13.97 14.51
N ARG A 210 -22.66 -13.14 15.07
CA ARG A 210 -22.53 -12.93 16.51
C ARG A 210 -23.47 -11.86 17.07
N GLY A 211 -24.41 -11.36 16.26
CA GLY A 211 -25.42 -10.37 16.65
C GLY A 211 -24.96 -8.92 16.52
N GLY A 212 -23.81 -8.66 15.94
CA GLY A 212 -23.35 -7.30 15.63
C GLY A 212 -24.13 -6.70 14.45
N GLU A 213 -24.30 -5.39 14.47
CA GLU A 213 -24.96 -4.64 13.40
C GLU A 213 -23.92 -3.86 12.57
N ILE A 214 -24.08 -3.89 11.24
CA ILE A 214 -23.26 -3.10 10.31
C ILE A 214 -24.19 -2.20 9.51
N ILE A 215 -24.01 -0.89 9.67
CA ILE A 215 -24.82 0.13 9.01
C ILE A 215 -24.01 0.73 7.87
N MET A 216 -24.40 0.43 6.65
CA MET A 216 -23.74 0.90 5.43
C MET A 216 -24.29 2.27 4.99
N ASN A 217 -23.51 2.96 4.14
CA ASN A 217 -23.90 4.26 3.54
C ASN A 217 -24.31 5.31 4.58
N THR A 218 -23.61 5.34 5.71
CA THR A 218 -23.89 6.22 6.84
C THR A 218 -22.59 6.87 7.29
N THR A 219 -22.58 8.19 7.37
CA THR A 219 -21.41 8.98 7.78
C THR A 219 -21.61 9.56 9.16
N VAL A 220 -20.72 9.27 10.10
CA VAL A 220 -20.69 9.96 11.40
C VAL A 220 -20.25 11.41 11.18
N LYS A 221 -21.05 12.37 11.68
CA LYS A 221 -20.80 13.80 11.55
C LYS A 221 -20.37 14.45 12.86
N ASN A 222 -21.08 14.15 13.96
CA ASN A 222 -20.80 14.77 15.24
C ASN A 222 -20.42 13.72 16.27
N ILE A 223 -19.48 14.11 17.13
CA ILE A 223 -19.03 13.34 18.30
C ILE A 223 -19.46 14.14 19.52
N ASN A 224 -20.45 13.63 20.22
CA ASN A 224 -21.06 14.33 21.37
C ASN A 224 -20.30 13.94 22.65
N LEU A 225 -19.67 14.92 23.28
CA LEU A 225 -18.86 14.76 24.49
C LEU A 225 -19.60 15.31 25.72
N ASP A 226 -19.44 14.63 26.85
CA ASP A 226 -19.74 15.13 28.18
C ASP A 226 -18.47 14.99 29.03
N GLY A 227 -17.84 16.11 29.31
CA GLY A 227 -16.50 16.14 29.92
C GLY A 227 -15.47 15.39 29.07
N ASN A 228 -14.87 14.35 29.63
CA ASN A 228 -13.87 13.52 28.98
C ASN A 228 -14.42 12.20 28.43
N LYS A 229 -15.74 12.11 28.16
CA LYS A 229 -16.38 10.91 27.60
C LYS A 229 -17.20 11.25 26.36
N VAL A 230 -17.13 10.38 25.36
CA VAL A 230 -18.11 10.35 24.27
C VAL A 230 -19.40 9.74 24.79
N VAL A 231 -20.51 10.44 24.66
CA VAL A 231 -21.84 9.97 25.07
C VAL A 231 -22.64 9.42 23.89
N SER A 232 -22.40 9.97 22.70
CA SER A 232 -23.06 9.51 21.47
C SER A 232 -22.31 10.01 20.24
N VAL A 233 -22.67 9.43 19.09
CA VAL A 233 -22.29 9.94 17.76
C VAL A 233 -23.55 10.22 16.95
N THR A 234 -23.54 11.27 16.13
CA THR A 234 -24.66 11.62 15.26
C THR A 234 -24.23 11.47 13.80
N THR A 235 -25.06 10.85 12.99
CA THR A 235 -24.81 10.60 11.58
C THR A 235 -25.38 11.68 10.67
N ASP A 236 -25.00 11.67 9.40
CA ASP A 236 -25.41 12.63 8.37
C ASP A 236 -26.92 12.63 8.10
N ASP A 237 -27.61 11.50 8.38
CA ASP A 237 -29.06 11.37 8.32
C ASP A 237 -29.78 11.71 9.64
N GLY A 238 -29.04 12.20 10.65
CA GLY A 238 -29.55 12.67 11.92
C GLY A 238 -29.81 11.60 12.98
N ARG A 239 -29.47 10.33 12.73
CA ARG A 239 -29.57 9.30 13.76
C ARG A 239 -28.51 9.47 14.83
N GLU A 240 -28.83 9.16 16.07
CA GLU A 240 -27.93 9.16 17.21
C GLU A 240 -27.65 7.74 17.69
N PHE A 241 -26.37 7.43 17.92
CA PHE A 241 -25.94 6.14 18.44
C PHE A 241 -25.18 6.34 19.76
N ARG A 242 -25.59 5.62 20.80
CA ARG A 242 -25.00 5.63 22.13
C ARG A 242 -24.21 4.34 22.36
N GLY A 243 -23.21 4.38 23.23
CA GLY A 243 -22.42 3.22 23.58
C GLY A 243 -21.48 3.49 24.75
N ASP A 244 -20.95 2.43 25.31
CA ASP A 244 -19.96 2.51 26.40
C ASP A 244 -18.56 2.79 25.90
N HIS A 245 -18.21 2.31 24.71
CA HIS A 245 -16.92 2.50 24.05
C HIS A 245 -17.10 2.90 22.60
N PHE A 246 -16.27 3.81 22.13
CA PHE A 246 -16.26 4.30 20.75
C PHE A 246 -14.89 4.03 20.12
N MET A 247 -14.87 3.21 19.08
CA MET A 247 -13.68 2.90 18.31
C MET A 247 -13.74 3.66 16.99
N SER A 248 -12.84 4.61 16.78
CA SER A 248 -12.83 5.46 15.59
C SER A 248 -11.70 5.08 14.64
N THR A 249 -12.03 4.73 13.42
CA THR A 249 -11.11 4.62 12.29
C THR A 249 -11.20 5.84 11.35
N MET A 250 -12.01 6.84 11.72
CA MET A 250 -12.16 8.08 10.98
C MET A 250 -10.81 8.81 10.87
N PRO A 251 -10.56 9.55 9.79
CA PRO A 251 -9.44 10.48 9.77
C PRO A 251 -9.46 11.39 10.97
N VAL A 252 -8.33 11.54 11.66
CA VAL A 252 -8.22 12.39 12.87
C VAL A 252 -8.78 13.79 12.64
N LYS A 253 -8.56 14.35 11.46
CA LYS A 253 -9.12 15.64 11.03
C LYS A 253 -10.64 15.66 11.16
N ASP A 254 -11.31 14.67 10.61
CA ASP A 254 -12.77 14.57 10.58
C ASP A 254 -13.33 14.28 11.98
N LEU A 255 -12.63 13.42 12.75
CA LEU A 255 -12.99 13.12 14.13
C LEU A 255 -13.00 14.38 15.02
N VAL A 256 -11.93 15.17 14.94
CA VAL A 256 -11.81 16.42 15.74
C VAL A 256 -12.78 17.50 15.24
N GLU A 257 -13.00 17.59 13.92
CA GLU A 257 -14.01 18.48 13.34
C GLU A 257 -15.42 18.13 13.88
N GLY A 258 -15.74 16.83 13.95
CA GLY A 258 -17.01 16.34 14.50
C GLY A 258 -17.22 16.61 16.00
N MET A 259 -16.16 16.88 16.75
CA MET A 259 -16.24 17.30 18.17
C MET A 259 -16.59 18.79 18.32
N GLY A 260 -16.40 19.60 17.28
CA GLY A 260 -16.68 21.03 17.29
C GLY A 260 -15.93 21.77 18.39
N GLU A 261 -16.63 22.66 19.11
CA GLU A 261 -16.03 23.49 20.17
C GLU A 261 -15.70 22.70 21.46
N ALA A 262 -16.14 21.46 21.58
CA ALA A 262 -15.73 20.60 22.68
C ALA A 262 -14.22 20.26 22.62
N ALA A 263 -13.62 20.25 21.43
CA ALA A 263 -12.19 20.15 21.26
C ALA A 263 -11.49 21.52 21.43
N PRO A 264 -10.34 21.59 22.14
CA PRO A 264 -9.56 22.81 22.29
C PRO A 264 -9.19 23.44 20.94
N ALA A 265 -9.05 24.77 20.92
CA ALA A 265 -8.81 25.54 19.70
C ALA A 265 -7.49 25.17 19.00
N ASP A 266 -6.44 24.88 19.75
CA ASP A 266 -5.15 24.41 19.24
C ASP A 266 -5.24 23.01 18.66
N VAL A 267 -5.96 22.09 19.31
CA VAL A 267 -6.24 20.73 18.79
C VAL A 267 -7.00 20.83 17.47
N ARG A 268 -8.04 21.66 17.39
CA ARG A 268 -8.81 21.88 16.16
C ARG A 268 -7.94 22.44 15.03
N ARG A 269 -7.10 23.44 15.33
CA ARG A 269 -6.17 24.02 14.35
C ARG A 269 -5.20 23.00 13.80
N ILE A 270 -4.57 22.21 14.68
CA ILE A 270 -3.59 21.21 14.28
C ILE A 270 -4.27 20.12 13.46
N ALA A 271 -5.38 19.56 13.93
CA ALA A 271 -6.12 18.51 13.25
C ALA A 271 -6.61 18.97 11.86
N ALA A 272 -7.13 20.19 11.74
CA ALA A 272 -7.56 20.76 10.47
C ALA A 272 -6.41 20.90 9.46
N GLY A 273 -5.19 21.13 9.92
CA GLY A 273 -3.99 21.25 9.09
C GLY A 273 -3.30 19.92 8.75
N LEU A 274 -3.76 18.78 9.29
CA LEU A 274 -3.16 17.49 9.00
C LEU A 274 -3.32 17.12 7.51
N PRO A 275 -2.22 16.85 6.82
CA PRO A 275 -2.25 16.58 5.39
C PRO A 275 -2.55 15.12 5.08
N TYR A 276 -3.25 14.90 3.97
CA TYR A 276 -3.50 13.60 3.38
C TYR A 276 -3.19 13.64 1.89
N ARG A 277 -2.92 12.49 1.31
CA ARG A 277 -2.96 12.29 -0.14
C ARG A 277 -4.17 11.44 -0.48
N ASP A 278 -4.86 11.87 -1.50
CA ASP A 278 -5.93 11.15 -2.14
C ASP A 278 -5.37 10.35 -3.30
N PHE A 279 -6.14 9.41 -3.81
CA PHE A 279 -5.75 8.77 -5.04
C PHE A 279 -6.95 8.37 -5.90
N ILE A 280 -6.69 8.21 -7.18
CA ILE A 280 -7.65 7.72 -8.15
C ILE A 280 -7.11 6.39 -8.66
N THR A 281 -7.99 5.38 -8.74
CA THR A 281 -7.67 4.16 -9.45
C THR A 281 -8.61 3.97 -10.61
N VAL A 282 -8.05 3.54 -11.76
CA VAL A 282 -8.80 3.19 -12.96
C VAL A 282 -8.59 1.72 -13.26
N GLY A 283 -9.67 0.93 -13.24
CA GLY A 283 -9.67 -0.42 -13.78
C GLY A 283 -9.88 -0.37 -15.29
N LEU A 284 -9.08 -1.11 -16.04
CA LEU A 284 -9.27 -1.32 -17.47
C LEU A 284 -9.26 -2.80 -17.79
N LEU A 285 -10.27 -3.28 -18.49
CA LEU A 285 -10.27 -4.60 -19.11
C LEU A 285 -9.68 -4.46 -20.51
N VAL A 286 -8.61 -5.20 -20.77
CA VAL A 286 -7.92 -5.17 -22.08
C VAL A 286 -7.69 -6.58 -22.61
N ASP A 287 -7.56 -6.73 -23.94
CA ASP A 287 -7.26 -8.03 -24.55
C ASP A 287 -5.88 -8.53 -24.13
N LYS A 288 -4.88 -7.65 -24.19
CA LYS A 288 -3.47 -7.95 -23.90
C LYS A 288 -2.68 -6.69 -23.65
N LEU A 289 -1.51 -6.87 -23.06
CA LEU A 289 -0.50 -5.81 -22.97
C LEU A 289 0.47 -5.88 -24.15
N LYS A 290 1.12 -4.77 -24.44
CA LYS A 290 2.25 -4.72 -25.40
C LYS A 290 3.58 -5.08 -24.74
N MET A 291 3.61 -5.12 -23.41
CA MET A 291 4.78 -5.48 -22.61
C MET A 291 5.15 -6.94 -22.82
N VAL A 292 6.36 -7.21 -23.31
CA VAL A 292 6.82 -8.57 -23.55
C VAL A 292 7.38 -9.20 -22.30
N ASN A 293 6.89 -10.37 -21.93
CA ASN A 293 7.43 -11.18 -20.84
C ASN A 293 8.78 -11.80 -21.23
N LYS A 294 9.86 -11.29 -20.67
CA LYS A 294 11.24 -11.80 -20.83
C LYS A 294 11.72 -12.58 -19.61
N THR A 295 10.82 -12.89 -18.68
CA THR A 295 11.15 -13.63 -17.46
C THR A 295 10.94 -15.13 -17.67
N LYS A 296 11.40 -15.93 -16.70
CA LYS A 296 11.13 -17.38 -16.65
C LYS A 296 9.71 -17.74 -16.18
N HIS A 297 8.97 -16.75 -15.63
CA HIS A 297 7.65 -16.98 -15.07
C HIS A 297 6.60 -16.92 -16.18
N LYS A 298 5.82 -17.98 -16.30
CA LYS A 298 4.70 -18.06 -17.23
C LYS A 298 3.46 -17.42 -16.61
N THR A 299 2.57 -16.89 -17.45
CA THR A 299 1.25 -16.36 -17.07
C THR A 299 0.19 -16.94 -18.01
N LEU A 300 -1.07 -16.89 -17.62
CA LEU A 300 -2.17 -17.45 -18.41
C LEU A 300 -2.29 -16.79 -19.79
N THR A 301 -2.13 -15.47 -19.85
CA THR A 301 -2.22 -14.68 -21.10
C THR A 301 -0.88 -14.58 -21.85
N GLY A 302 0.23 -15.02 -21.26
CA GLY A 302 1.57 -14.81 -21.80
C GLY A 302 2.16 -13.41 -21.52
N ASP A 303 1.40 -12.52 -20.87
CA ASP A 303 1.84 -11.19 -20.48
C ASP A 303 2.85 -11.21 -19.30
N VAL A 304 3.35 -10.04 -18.90
CA VAL A 304 4.33 -9.90 -17.81
C VAL A 304 3.78 -10.43 -16.48
N PRO A 305 4.61 -11.10 -15.66
CA PRO A 305 4.17 -11.81 -14.46
C PRO A 305 4.07 -10.93 -13.22
N ASP A 306 4.24 -9.64 -13.36
CA ASP A 306 4.23 -8.70 -12.24
C ASP A 306 2.84 -8.61 -11.62
N CYS A 307 2.77 -8.62 -10.29
CA CYS A 307 1.54 -8.27 -9.59
C CYS A 307 1.29 -6.77 -9.68
N TRP A 308 2.37 -5.97 -9.52
CA TRP A 308 2.34 -4.52 -9.77
C TRP A 308 3.67 -4.03 -10.34
N ILE A 309 3.58 -2.93 -11.07
CA ILE A 309 4.71 -2.26 -11.72
C ILE A 309 4.73 -0.80 -11.26
N TYR A 310 5.89 -0.35 -10.75
CA TYR A 310 6.12 1.06 -10.44
C TYR A 310 6.42 1.83 -11.73
N ILE A 311 5.59 2.80 -12.09
CA ILE A 311 5.75 3.60 -13.31
C ILE A 311 6.56 4.85 -12.97
N GLN A 312 7.82 4.86 -13.35
CA GLN A 312 8.73 5.98 -13.12
C GLN A 312 9.00 6.80 -14.38
N GLU A 313 8.20 6.58 -15.43
CA GLU A 313 8.25 7.40 -16.64
C GLU A 313 7.85 8.84 -16.30
N ARG A 314 8.65 9.80 -16.78
CA ARG A 314 8.51 11.22 -16.44
C ARG A 314 7.40 11.92 -17.21
N ASP A 315 7.05 11.36 -18.33
CA ASP A 315 6.09 11.92 -19.29
C ASP A 315 4.64 11.47 -19.04
N VAL A 316 4.37 10.75 -17.92
CA VAL A 316 3.04 10.33 -17.47
C VAL A 316 2.83 10.60 -15.99
N LYS A 317 1.58 10.77 -15.59
CA LYS A 317 1.17 10.94 -14.19
C LYS A 317 0.95 9.62 -13.47
N LEU A 318 0.74 8.54 -14.21
CA LEU A 318 0.57 7.19 -13.68
C LEU A 318 1.71 6.84 -12.70
N GLY A 319 1.35 6.40 -11.49
CA GLY A 319 2.31 6.02 -10.46
C GLY A 319 2.55 4.53 -10.38
N ARG A 320 1.49 3.71 -10.44
CA ARG A 320 1.57 2.25 -10.37
C ARG A 320 0.55 1.61 -11.30
N LEU A 321 0.93 0.44 -11.82
CA LEU A 321 0.07 -0.42 -12.62
C LEU A 321 -0.09 -1.76 -11.89
N GLN A 322 -1.33 -2.17 -11.60
CA GLN A 322 -1.68 -3.46 -11.03
C GLN A 322 -2.10 -4.42 -12.14
N LEU A 323 -1.72 -5.70 -12.04
CA LEU A 323 -2.15 -6.73 -12.98
C LEU A 323 -2.92 -7.80 -12.18
N PHE A 324 -4.24 -7.66 -12.08
CA PHE A 324 -5.07 -8.45 -11.15
C PHE A 324 -5.07 -9.95 -11.48
N ASN A 325 -4.91 -10.35 -12.74
CA ASN A 325 -4.73 -11.76 -13.14
C ASN A 325 -3.59 -12.44 -12.35
N ASN A 326 -2.51 -11.71 -12.07
CA ASN A 326 -1.33 -12.23 -11.39
C ASN A 326 -1.49 -12.24 -9.85
N TRP A 327 -2.40 -11.42 -9.31
CA TRP A 327 -2.79 -11.48 -7.90
C TRP A 327 -3.69 -12.69 -7.63
N SER A 328 -4.73 -12.86 -8.45
CA SER A 328 -5.60 -14.03 -8.43
C SER A 328 -6.33 -14.18 -9.77
N PRO A 329 -6.30 -15.35 -10.41
CA PRO A 329 -7.05 -15.57 -11.64
C PRO A 329 -8.56 -15.46 -11.44
N TYR A 330 -9.05 -15.68 -10.22
CA TYR A 330 -10.48 -15.62 -9.88
C TYR A 330 -11.02 -14.19 -9.74
N MET A 331 -10.16 -13.19 -9.81
CA MET A 331 -10.57 -11.77 -9.86
C MET A 331 -10.99 -11.35 -11.27
N VAL A 332 -10.73 -12.16 -12.28
CA VAL A 332 -10.97 -11.83 -13.69
C VAL A 332 -11.96 -12.81 -14.29
N ALA A 333 -12.98 -12.31 -14.97
CA ALA A 333 -14.06 -13.14 -15.53
C ALA A 333 -13.54 -14.10 -16.61
N ASP A 334 -12.61 -13.64 -17.45
CA ASP A 334 -11.92 -14.46 -18.47
C ASP A 334 -10.40 -14.29 -18.35
N PRO A 335 -9.76 -14.99 -17.38
CA PRO A 335 -8.35 -14.78 -17.07
C PRO A 335 -7.37 -15.33 -18.12
N GLU A 336 -7.84 -16.08 -19.09
CA GLU A 336 -7.02 -16.65 -20.16
C GLU A 336 -6.92 -15.76 -21.39
N HIS A 337 -7.94 -14.93 -21.63
CA HIS A 337 -8.05 -14.13 -22.87
C HIS A 337 -8.09 -12.63 -22.61
N THR A 338 -8.22 -12.20 -21.35
CA THR A 338 -8.25 -10.79 -20.99
C THR A 338 -7.33 -10.48 -19.80
N MET A 339 -6.87 -9.23 -19.76
CA MET A 339 -6.14 -8.67 -18.63
C MET A 339 -7.01 -7.62 -17.94
N TRP A 340 -7.22 -7.79 -16.63
CA TRP A 340 -7.82 -6.77 -15.78
C TRP A 340 -6.70 -6.02 -15.05
N ILE A 341 -6.53 -4.73 -15.37
CA ILE A 341 -5.43 -3.92 -14.86
C ILE A 341 -5.95 -2.72 -14.08
N GLY A 342 -5.21 -2.32 -13.05
CA GLY A 342 -5.53 -1.18 -12.20
C GLY A 342 -4.45 -0.10 -12.30
N LEU A 343 -4.84 1.12 -12.60
CA LEU A 343 -3.98 2.28 -12.75
C LEU A 343 -4.12 3.18 -11.53
N GLU A 344 -3.03 3.50 -10.85
CA GLU A 344 -3.04 4.32 -9.64
C GLU A 344 -2.43 5.69 -9.88
N TYR A 345 -3.21 6.73 -9.60
CA TYR A 345 -2.84 8.14 -9.70
C TYR A 345 -2.93 8.81 -8.33
N PHE A 346 -1.86 9.43 -7.89
CA PHE A 346 -1.82 10.17 -6.63
C PHE A 346 -2.21 11.62 -6.87
N CYS A 347 -3.16 12.12 -6.12
CA CYS A 347 -3.75 13.44 -6.30
C CYS A 347 -4.17 14.05 -4.97
N ASN A 348 -4.75 15.23 -5.03
CA ASN A 348 -5.49 15.83 -3.92
C ASN A 348 -6.92 16.09 -4.34
N GLU A 349 -7.87 16.03 -3.40
CA GLU A 349 -9.24 16.50 -3.62
C GLU A 349 -9.21 17.96 -4.10
N GLY A 350 -9.88 18.21 -5.21
CA GLY A 350 -9.99 19.54 -5.81
C GLY A 350 -8.91 19.89 -6.85
N ASP A 351 -7.90 19.05 -7.07
CA ASP A 351 -6.96 19.26 -8.18
C ASP A 351 -7.55 18.91 -9.56
N ASP A 352 -6.82 19.24 -10.63
CA ASP A 352 -7.31 19.05 -12.00
C ASP A 352 -7.67 17.58 -12.29
N MET A 353 -6.83 16.63 -11.82
CA MET A 353 -7.09 15.20 -12.01
C MET A 353 -8.32 14.74 -11.25
N TRP A 354 -8.52 15.25 -10.04
CA TRP A 354 -9.68 14.91 -9.21
C TRP A 354 -10.97 15.39 -9.83
N ASN A 355 -10.98 16.61 -10.38
CA ASN A 355 -12.16 17.29 -10.91
C ASN A 355 -12.57 16.84 -12.32
N MET A 356 -11.72 16.13 -13.07
CA MET A 356 -12.09 15.58 -14.36
C MET A 356 -13.36 14.71 -14.24
N SER A 357 -14.18 14.68 -15.28
CA SER A 357 -15.24 13.69 -15.41
C SER A 357 -14.66 12.26 -15.43
N ASP A 358 -15.48 11.25 -15.18
CA ASP A 358 -15.00 9.86 -15.19
C ASP A 358 -14.55 9.47 -16.61
N GLU A 359 -15.30 9.90 -17.64
CA GLU A 359 -14.97 9.65 -19.03
C GLU A 359 -13.65 10.31 -19.45
N ASP A 360 -13.47 11.61 -19.13
CA ASP A 360 -12.23 12.32 -19.47
C ASP A 360 -11.02 11.73 -18.79
N PHE A 361 -11.17 11.36 -17.50
CA PHE A 361 -10.07 10.76 -16.76
C PHE A 361 -9.71 9.36 -17.26
N ILE A 362 -10.70 8.54 -17.62
CA ILE A 362 -10.47 7.21 -18.20
C ILE A 362 -9.75 7.36 -19.54
N ASN A 363 -10.19 8.29 -20.41
CA ASN A 363 -9.51 8.57 -21.67
C ASN A 363 -8.08 9.05 -21.46
N PHE A 364 -7.87 9.96 -20.50
CA PHE A 364 -6.52 10.40 -20.08
C PHE A 364 -5.64 9.22 -19.64
N ALA A 365 -6.17 8.32 -18.82
CA ALA A 365 -5.45 7.15 -18.34
C ALA A 365 -5.07 6.18 -19.47
N ILE A 366 -5.98 5.97 -20.42
CA ILE A 366 -5.72 5.17 -21.62
C ILE A 366 -4.62 5.82 -22.47
N ASP A 367 -4.69 7.15 -22.69
CA ASP A 367 -3.67 7.88 -23.44
C ASP A 367 -2.29 7.77 -22.83
N GLU A 368 -2.19 7.81 -21.50
CA GLU A 368 -0.92 7.61 -20.81
C GLU A 368 -0.34 6.21 -21.03
N LEU A 369 -1.15 5.16 -20.97
CA LEU A 369 -0.69 3.79 -21.25
C LEU A 369 -0.27 3.60 -22.71
N VAL A 370 -0.99 4.18 -23.66
CA VAL A 370 -0.61 4.18 -25.07
C VAL A 370 0.71 4.92 -25.27
N LYS A 371 0.86 6.08 -24.66
CA LYS A 371 2.07 6.91 -24.73
C LYS A 371 3.32 6.19 -24.25
N ILE A 372 3.20 5.36 -23.22
CA ILE A 372 4.32 4.58 -22.68
C ILE A 372 4.40 3.15 -23.25
N ASP A 373 3.65 2.87 -24.30
CA ASP A 373 3.66 1.61 -25.06
C ASP A 373 3.27 0.38 -24.24
N VAL A 374 2.30 0.53 -23.34
CA VAL A 374 1.79 -0.55 -22.48
C VAL A 374 0.60 -1.25 -23.10
N ILE A 375 -0.30 -0.51 -23.77
CA ILE A 375 -1.47 -1.05 -24.47
C ILE A 375 -1.67 -0.36 -25.82
N ASP A 376 -2.48 -0.99 -26.67
CA ASP A 376 -3.13 -0.32 -27.79
C ASP A 376 -4.52 0.15 -27.35
N ARG A 377 -4.94 1.37 -27.74
CA ARG A 377 -6.26 1.90 -27.37
C ARG A 377 -7.40 0.95 -27.76
N ALA A 378 -7.28 0.32 -28.93
CA ALA A 378 -8.30 -0.61 -29.44
C ALA A 378 -8.43 -1.90 -28.60
N SER A 379 -7.47 -2.19 -27.72
CA SER A 379 -7.53 -3.37 -26.82
C SER A 379 -8.44 -3.15 -25.58
N VAL A 380 -8.85 -1.91 -25.32
CA VAL A 380 -9.68 -1.59 -24.15
C VAL A 380 -11.13 -2.00 -24.41
N LYS A 381 -11.69 -2.83 -23.53
CA LYS A 381 -13.06 -3.38 -23.60
C LYS A 381 -13.99 -2.73 -22.59
N ASP A 382 -13.50 -2.48 -21.38
CA ASP A 382 -14.29 -1.95 -20.28
C ASP A 382 -13.41 -1.14 -19.32
N SER A 383 -14.04 -0.29 -18.53
CA SER A 383 -13.32 0.61 -17.61
C SER A 383 -14.15 1.01 -16.38
N LYS A 384 -13.46 1.32 -15.30
CA LYS A 384 -14.08 1.86 -14.09
C LYS A 384 -13.12 2.79 -13.37
N ARG A 385 -13.58 3.99 -12.99
CA ARG A 385 -12.85 4.92 -12.14
C ARG A 385 -13.37 4.90 -10.71
N ILE A 386 -12.46 4.95 -9.73
CA ILE A 386 -12.75 5.09 -8.30
C ILE A 386 -11.88 6.19 -7.73
N ARG A 387 -12.47 7.11 -6.97
CA ARG A 387 -11.77 8.13 -6.18
C ARG A 387 -11.70 7.70 -4.72
N VAL A 388 -10.54 7.80 -4.11
CA VAL A 388 -10.31 7.45 -2.70
C VAL A 388 -9.77 8.67 -1.97
N LYS A 389 -10.58 9.22 -1.08
CA LYS A 389 -10.19 10.35 -0.23
C LYS A 389 -9.33 9.88 0.93
N LYS A 390 -8.36 10.72 1.33
CA LYS A 390 -7.54 10.53 2.54
C LYS A 390 -6.91 9.14 2.63
N ALA A 391 -6.41 8.65 1.48
CA ALA A 391 -5.82 7.31 1.37
C ALA A 391 -4.50 7.18 2.14
N TYR A 392 -3.72 8.26 2.16
CA TYR A 392 -2.39 8.28 2.78
C TYR A 392 -2.25 9.47 3.71
N PRO A 393 -2.15 9.27 5.05
CA PRO A 393 -1.73 10.32 5.96
C PRO A 393 -0.30 10.73 5.65
N ALA A 394 -0.04 12.03 5.60
CA ALA A 394 1.27 12.58 5.28
C ALA A 394 1.88 13.28 6.50
N TYR A 395 3.21 13.36 6.56
CA TYR A 395 3.97 13.77 7.74
C TYR A 395 4.69 15.09 7.51
N PHE A 396 3.90 16.13 7.17
CA PHE A 396 4.38 17.49 6.99
C PHE A 396 3.32 18.49 7.51
N ASP A 397 3.53 19.77 7.34
CA ASP A 397 2.67 20.86 7.83
C ASP A 397 2.44 20.76 9.35
N THR A 398 1.20 20.70 9.84
CA THR A 398 0.89 20.64 11.28
C THR A 398 1.22 19.30 11.94
N TYR A 399 1.67 18.29 11.18
CA TYR A 399 2.04 16.99 11.76
C TYR A 399 3.14 17.09 12.82
N ALA A 400 4.02 18.08 12.73
CA ALA A 400 5.05 18.31 13.75
C ALA A 400 4.47 18.59 15.15
N GLU A 401 3.21 19.05 15.22
CA GLU A 401 2.47 19.32 16.45
C GLU A 401 1.48 18.19 16.81
N PHE A 402 1.51 17.06 16.12
CA PHE A 402 0.50 15.99 16.21
C PHE A 402 0.36 15.41 17.63
N ASP A 403 1.43 15.40 18.42
CA ASP A 403 1.37 14.88 19.80
C ASP A 403 0.33 15.64 20.65
N THR A 404 0.10 16.94 20.43
CA THR A 404 -0.97 17.69 21.10
C THR A 404 -2.35 17.08 20.82
N VAL A 405 -2.63 16.70 19.59
CA VAL A 405 -3.90 16.07 19.19
C VAL A 405 -4.01 14.66 19.78
N LYS A 406 -2.94 13.89 19.71
CA LYS A 406 -2.86 12.54 20.27
C LYS A 406 -3.12 12.54 21.78
N ASP A 407 -2.49 13.46 22.51
CA ASP A 407 -2.64 13.56 23.97
C ASP A 407 -4.08 13.94 24.34
N TYR A 408 -4.68 14.89 23.63
CA TYR A 408 -6.09 15.23 23.82
C TYR A 408 -7.02 14.02 23.57
N LEU A 409 -6.88 13.35 22.44
CA LEU A 409 -7.70 12.17 22.11
C LEU A 409 -7.47 11.01 23.08
N SER A 410 -6.26 10.86 23.59
CA SER A 410 -5.93 9.85 24.60
C SER A 410 -6.57 10.14 25.96
N GLY A 411 -6.84 11.42 26.28
CA GLY A 411 -7.53 11.86 27.49
C GLY A 411 -9.05 11.60 27.49
N ILE A 412 -9.65 11.21 26.37
CA ILE A 412 -11.08 10.86 26.30
C ILE A 412 -11.23 9.38 26.69
N ASP A 413 -11.80 9.07 27.84
CA ASP A 413 -11.77 7.77 28.50
C ASP A 413 -12.21 6.61 27.62
N ASN A 414 -13.30 6.76 26.92
CA ASN A 414 -13.97 5.70 26.15
C ASN A 414 -13.81 5.81 24.63
N LEU A 415 -12.92 6.70 24.13
CA LEU A 415 -12.59 6.84 22.71
C LEU A 415 -11.28 6.14 22.38
N TRP A 416 -11.29 5.31 21.35
CA TRP A 416 -10.14 4.54 20.88
C TRP A 416 -9.88 4.88 19.40
N CYS A 417 -8.75 5.49 19.10
CA CYS A 417 -8.37 5.85 17.73
C CYS A 417 -7.57 4.71 17.10
N LEU A 418 -8.09 4.11 16.02
CA LEU A 418 -7.59 2.87 15.45
C LEU A 418 -7.20 3.03 13.97
N GLY A 419 -6.25 2.20 13.57
CA GLY A 419 -5.89 2.04 12.17
C GLY A 419 -5.15 3.23 11.57
N ARG A 420 -5.03 3.22 10.25
CA ARG A 420 -4.24 4.20 9.48
C ARG A 420 -4.73 5.63 9.70
N ASN A 421 -5.99 5.86 9.48
CA ASN A 421 -6.56 7.22 9.49
C ASN A 421 -6.92 7.68 10.90
N GLY A 422 -7.39 6.78 11.77
CA GLY A 422 -7.69 7.10 13.17
C GLY A 422 -6.45 7.46 14.00
N GLN A 423 -5.27 7.06 13.57
CA GLN A 423 -4.00 7.42 14.21
C GLN A 423 -3.15 8.39 13.40
N HIS A 424 -3.62 8.83 12.23
CA HIS A 424 -2.82 9.59 11.25
C HIS A 424 -1.43 8.97 11.04
N ARG A 425 -1.38 7.64 10.88
CA ARG A 425 -0.15 6.87 10.77
C ARG A 425 -0.21 5.93 9.57
N TYR A 426 0.89 5.78 8.85
CA TYR A 426 0.95 4.89 7.69
C TYR A 426 0.98 3.42 8.14
N ASN A 427 -0.15 2.93 8.62
CA ASN A 427 -0.34 1.54 9.01
C ASN A 427 -0.69 0.67 7.78
N ASN A 428 -0.13 -0.54 7.73
CA ASN A 428 -0.60 -1.60 6.85
C ASN A 428 -1.83 -2.29 7.47
N MET A 429 -2.41 -3.30 6.81
CA MET A 429 -3.58 -4.02 7.30
C MET A 429 -3.33 -4.66 8.67
N ASP A 430 -2.23 -5.36 8.84
CA ASP A 430 -1.83 -5.99 10.10
C ASP A 430 -1.72 -5.00 11.25
N HIS A 431 -1.05 -3.87 11.04
CA HIS A 431 -0.97 -2.81 12.04
C HIS A 431 -2.35 -2.25 12.41
N SER A 432 -3.22 -2.05 11.42
CA SER A 432 -4.58 -1.58 11.66
C SER A 432 -5.40 -2.57 12.49
N MET A 433 -5.26 -3.86 12.22
CA MET A 433 -5.88 -4.94 13.01
C MET A 433 -5.32 -4.98 14.43
N LEU A 434 -4.00 -4.88 14.59
CA LEU A 434 -3.35 -4.86 15.90
C LEU A 434 -3.83 -3.69 16.77
N THR A 435 -4.06 -2.50 16.20
CA THR A 435 -4.60 -1.38 16.99
C THR A 435 -5.98 -1.72 17.57
N ALA A 436 -6.81 -2.44 16.83
CA ALA A 436 -8.12 -2.88 17.30
C ALA A 436 -8.00 -3.99 18.37
N MET A 437 -7.09 -4.95 18.17
CA MET A 437 -6.84 -6.03 19.15
C MET A 437 -6.33 -5.44 20.48
N GLU A 438 -5.40 -4.49 20.45
CA GLU A 438 -4.90 -3.82 21.67
C GLU A 438 -6.00 -3.02 22.40
N ALA A 439 -6.86 -2.32 21.63
CA ALA A 439 -8.00 -1.61 22.22
C ALA A 439 -8.97 -2.57 22.92
N VAL A 440 -9.31 -3.70 22.27
CA VAL A 440 -10.17 -4.73 22.86
C VAL A 440 -9.56 -5.32 24.14
N ARG A 441 -8.23 -5.59 24.16
CA ARG A 441 -7.52 -6.07 25.35
C ARG A 441 -7.61 -5.07 26.49
N ALA A 442 -7.37 -3.79 26.21
CA ALA A 442 -7.46 -2.74 27.24
C ALA A 442 -8.89 -2.64 27.80
N ILE A 443 -9.92 -2.62 26.92
CA ILE A 443 -11.34 -2.58 27.33
C ILE A 443 -11.68 -3.81 28.19
N ALA A 444 -11.31 -5.01 27.78
CA ALA A 444 -11.56 -6.24 28.51
C ALA A 444 -10.88 -6.27 29.89
N ALA A 445 -9.75 -5.59 30.03
CA ALA A 445 -9.05 -5.39 31.31
C ALA A 445 -9.60 -4.23 32.15
N GLY A 446 -10.64 -3.52 31.69
CA GLY A 446 -11.18 -2.34 32.36
C GLY A 446 -10.23 -1.13 32.38
N SER A 447 -9.26 -1.10 31.47
CA SER A 447 -8.26 -0.04 31.38
C SER A 447 -8.69 1.07 30.43
N THR A 448 -8.33 2.29 30.73
CA THR A 448 -8.45 3.46 29.83
C THR A 448 -7.10 3.84 29.22
N ASP A 449 -6.02 3.12 29.54
CA ASP A 449 -4.70 3.35 28.96
C ASP A 449 -4.67 2.92 27.48
N LYS A 450 -4.32 3.86 26.62
CA LYS A 450 -4.25 3.69 25.17
C LYS A 450 -2.82 3.56 24.63
N SER A 451 -1.84 3.50 25.53
CA SER A 451 -0.42 3.48 25.16
C SER A 451 -0.09 2.31 24.23
N ALA A 452 -0.61 1.10 24.49
CA ALA A 452 -0.41 -0.07 23.65
C ALA A 452 -0.97 0.15 22.23
N VAL A 453 -2.14 0.76 22.12
CA VAL A 453 -2.78 1.09 20.82
C VAL A 453 -1.95 2.09 20.02
N TRP A 454 -1.47 3.16 20.65
CA TRP A 454 -0.64 4.17 20.00
C TRP A 454 0.78 3.68 19.68
N ASN A 455 1.26 2.66 20.37
CA ASN A 455 2.59 2.09 20.16
C ASN A 455 2.66 1.06 19.02
N VAL A 456 1.53 0.65 18.45
CA VAL A 456 1.55 -0.18 17.24
C VAL A 456 2.28 0.55 16.12
N ASN A 457 3.23 -0.13 15.44
CA ASN A 457 4.01 0.41 14.33
C ASN A 457 4.81 1.69 14.68
N THR A 458 5.35 1.74 15.90
CA THR A 458 6.31 2.79 16.31
C THR A 458 7.76 2.38 16.11
N GLU A 459 8.00 1.12 15.76
CA GLU A 459 9.35 0.62 15.49
C GLU A 459 9.99 1.41 14.36
N LYS A 460 11.20 1.90 14.59
CA LYS A 460 11.97 2.68 13.61
C LYS A 460 12.42 1.85 12.39
N GLU A 461 12.20 0.53 12.42
CA GLU A 461 12.62 -0.41 11.38
C GLU A 461 11.55 -1.47 11.14
N TYR A 462 10.72 -1.29 10.12
CA TYR A 462 9.89 -2.37 9.60
C TYR A 462 10.65 -3.09 8.48
N HIS A 463 11.22 -4.23 8.81
CA HIS A 463 11.87 -5.10 7.82
C HIS A 463 10.90 -6.20 7.41
N GLU A 464 10.53 -6.24 6.13
CA GLU A 464 9.87 -7.38 5.51
C GLU A 464 10.89 -8.53 5.31
N THR A 465 11.49 -9.01 6.40
CA THR A 465 12.45 -10.11 6.35
C THR A 465 11.87 -11.31 7.08
N LYS A 466 12.00 -12.52 6.50
CA LYS A 466 11.78 -13.75 7.25
C LYS A 466 12.78 -13.79 8.41
N ASN A 467 12.30 -13.92 9.63
CA ASN A 467 13.14 -14.43 10.70
C ASN A 467 13.47 -15.88 10.37
N SER A 468 14.76 -16.18 10.37
CA SER A 468 15.30 -17.54 10.25
C SER A 468 14.88 -18.39 11.42
#